data_92ccb3c759298ce18ad786540256d164
#
_entry.id   92ccb3c759298ce18ad786540256d164
#
_cell.length_a   1.000
_cell.length_b   1.000
_cell.length_c   1.000
_cell.angle_alpha   90.00
_cell.angle_beta   90.00
_cell.angle_gamma   90.00
#
_symmetry.space_group_name_H-M   'P 1'
#
loop_
_entity.id
_entity.type
_entity.pdbx_description
1 polymer ?
#
loop_
_entity_poly.entity_id
_entity_poly.type
_entity_poly.pdbx_seq_one_letter_code
_entity_poly.pdbx_strand_id
1 'polypeptide(L)'
;VSTPSLHITTYNIHKGFSQFNRRMMVHELRNRLRHLNPDIVFLQEVQGLHLDHAENHDDWPESPQHEFLAEDVWASSAYGRNMLYDRGHHGNAILSRYPILHAHNQDVTHLHFEKRGMLHCRIALPDSQTVHCVCVHL
;
A
#
# COMPACT_ATOMS: atom_id res chain seq x y z
N VAL A 1 -24.44 24.09 -3.23
CA VAL A 1 -24.08 22.70 -3.57
C VAL A 1 -22.58 22.54 -3.43
N SER A 2 -22.17 21.63 -2.56
CA SER A 2 -20.74 21.36 -2.39
C SER A 2 -20.22 20.56 -3.59
N THR A 3 -19.07 20.94 -4.11
CA THR A 3 -18.36 20.15 -5.11
C THR A 3 -17.87 18.87 -4.46
N PRO A 4 -18.11 17.68 -5.06
CA PRO A 4 -17.54 16.45 -4.53
C PRO A 4 -16.02 16.56 -4.45
N SER A 5 -15.46 16.08 -3.36
CA SER A 5 -14.01 16.07 -3.17
C SER A 5 -13.52 14.67 -2.89
N LEU A 6 -12.30 14.39 -3.33
CA LEU A 6 -11.62 13.12 -3.12
C LEU A 6 -10.36 13.39 -2.31
N HIS A 7 -10.29 12.80 -1.11
CA HIS A 7 -9.15 12.95 -0.23
C HIS A 7 -8.15 11.83 -0.48
N ILE A 8 -6.96 12.18 -0.90
CA ILE A 8 -5.91 11.23 -1.29
C ILE A 8 -4.68 11.43 -0.42
N THR A 9 -4.12 10.32 0.05
CA THR A 9 -2.86 10.31 0.79
C THR A 9 -1.85 9.42 0.07
N THR A 10 -0.60 9.85 0.00
CA THR A 10 0.50 9.02 -0.49
C THR A 10 1.59 8.97 0.59
N TYR A 11 2.17 7.80 0.79
CA TYR A 11 3.17 7.60 1.84
C TYR A 11 4.09 6.43 1.54
N ASN A 12 5.40 6.68 1.68
CA ASN A 12 6.41 5.62 1.62
C ASN A 12 6.61 5.08 3.03
N ILE A 13 6.26 3.81 3.25
CA ILE A 13 6.26 3.23 4.59
C ILE A 13 7.59 2.58 4.98
N HIS A 14 8.59 2.63 4.10
CA HIS A 14 9.93 2.08 4.38
C HIS A 14 9.88 0.66 4.92
N LYS A 15 9.03 -0.19 4.32
CA LYS A 15 8.83 -1.59 4.71
C LYS A 15 8.35 -1.75 6.16
N GLY A 16 7.80 -0.68 6.76
CA GLY A 16 7.26 -0.70 8.10
C GLY A 16 8.28 -0.48 9.21
N PHE A 17 9.53 -0.14 8.89
CA PHE A 17 10.57 0.12 9.89
C PHE A 17 10.94 1.60 9.96
N SER A 18 11.26 2.04 11.18
CA SER A 18 11.91 3.32 11.41
C SER A 18 13.42 3.18 11.23
N GLN A 19 14.06 4.19 10.62
CA GLN A 19 15.51 4.23 10.49
C GLN A 19 16.24 4.27 11.83
N PHE A 20 15.63 4.86 12.84
CA PHE A 20 16.33 5.21 14.07
C PHE A 20 16.10 4.25 15.23
N ASN A 21 14.99 3.56 15.30
CA ASN A 21 14.65 2.74 16.46
C ASN A 21 14.36 1.28 16.16
N ARG A 22 14.41 0.87 14.93
CA ARG A 22 14.13 -0.52 14.50
C ARG A 22 12.82 -1.09 15.04
N ARG A 23 11.96 -0.26 15.59
CA ARG A 23 10.65 -0.69 16.01
C ARG A 23 9.75 -0.79 14.81
N MET A 24 8.84 -1.75 14.88
CA MET A 24 7.82 -1.87 13.88
C MET A 24 6.85 -0.71 14.01
N MET A 25 6.69 0.07 12.94
CA MET A 25 5.86 1.28 12.94
C MET A 25 4.51 1.09 12.25
N VAL A 26 4.25 -0.11 11.75
CA VAL A 26 3.06 -0.34 10.93
C VAL A 26 1.76 -0.15 11.72
N HIS A 27 1.76 -0.50 13.01
CA HIS A 27 0.58 -0.30 13.88
C HIS A 27 0.28 1.19 14.07
N GLU A 28 1.32 2.00 14.28
CA GLU A 28 1.16 3.44 14.43
C GLU A 28 0.70 4.07 13.12
N LEU A 29 1.28 3.66 12.00
CA LEU A 29 0.88 4.14 10.68
C LEU A 29 -0.59 3.85 10.41
N ARG A 30 -1.05 2.63 10.76
CA ARG A 30 -2.46 2.25 10.62
C ARG A 30 -3.36 3.23 11.37
N ASN A 31 -3.01 3.54 12.62
CA ASN A 31 -3.79 4.46 13.43
C ASN A 31 -3.81 5.88 12.86
N ARG A 32 -2.66 6.35 12.37
CA ARG A 32 -2.54 7.68 11.76
C ARG A 32 -3.33 7.79 10.47
N LEU A 33 -3.27 6.76 9.61
CA LEU A 33 -4.06 6.73 8.38
C LEU A 33 -5.55 6.73 8.68
N ARG A 34 -5.99 5.96 9.69
CA ARG A 34 -7.39 5.95 10.11
C ARG A 34 -7.84 7.31 10.62
N HIS A 35 -6.98 8.01 11.33
CA HIS A 35 -7.28 9.34 11.83
C HIS A 35 -7.42 10.36 10.70
N LEU A 36 -6.52 10.32 9.71
CA LEU A 36 -6.62 11.16 8.51
C LEU A 36 -7.85 10.82 7.66
N ASN A 37 -8.22 9.56 7.63
CA ASN A 37 -9.42 9.03 6.97
C ASN A 37 -9.52 9.42 5.48
N PRO A 38 -8.48 9.20 4.67
CA PRO A 38 -8.55 9.49 3.24
C PRO A 38 -9.43 8.49 2.50
N ASP A 39 -9.89 8.87 1.31
CA ASP A 39 -10.68 7.98 0.46
C ASP A 39 -9.79 6.95 -0.26
N ILE A 40 -8.62 7.38 -0.72
CA ILE A 40 -7.66 6.53 -1.42
C ILE A 40 -6.26 6.77 -0.84
N VAL A 41 -5.52 5.69 -0.62
CA VAL A 41 -4.16 5.73 -0.08
C VAL A 41 -3.22 5.06 -1.07
N PHE A 42 -2.15 5.78 -1.43
CA PHE A 42 -1.04 5.24 -2.24
C PHE A 42 0.13 4.94 -1.33
N LEU A 43 0.61 3.70 -1.34
CA LEU A 43 1.69 3.27 -0.46
C LEU A 43 2.87 2.74 -1.27
N GLN A 44 4.09 3.14 -0.90
CA GLN A 44 5.32 2.66 -1.48
C GLN A 44 6.13 1.88 -0.44
N GLU A 45 6.97 0.98 -0.90
CA GLU A 45 7.79 0.10 -0.04
C GLU A 45 6.96 -0.73 0.94
N VAL A 46 5.78 -1.18 0.47
CA VAL A 46 4.91 -2.04 1.25
C VAL A 46 5.49 -3.46 1.28
N GLN A 47 5.55 -4.03 2.45
CA GLN A 47 5.97 -5.41 2.61
C GLN A 47 4.77 -6.34 2.52
N GLY A 48 4.79 -7.28 1.57
CA GLY A 48 3.75 -8.28 1.44
C GLY A 48 3.90 -9.37 2.50
N LEU A 49 5.05 -10.04 2.49
CA LEU A 49 5.37 -11.07 3.46
C LEU A 49 6.87 -11.10 3.67
N HIS A 50 7.31 -11.15 4.93
CA HIS A 50 8.72 -11.32 5.26
C HIS A 50 8.83 -12.12 6.56
N LEU A 51 9.06 -13.42 6.44
CA LEU A 51 9.03 -14.35 7.56
C LEU A 51 10.09 -14.05 8.61
N ASP A 52 11.26 -13.56 8.19
CA ASP A 52 12.32 -13.21 9.14
C ASP A 52 11.90 -12.08 10.07
N HIS A 53 11.17 -11.09 9.55
CA HIS A 53 10.66 -10.01 10.39
C HIS A 53 9.60 -10.52 11.36
N ALA A 54 8.71 -11.40 10.91
CA ALA A 54 7.69 -11.99 11.77
C ALA A 54 8.30 -12.82 12.90
N GLU A 55 9.40 -13.50 12.65
CA GLU A 55 10.11 -14.28 13.68
C GLU A 55 10.83 -13.40 14.71
N ASN A 56 11.31 -12.23 14.29
CA ASN A 56 12.13 -11.35 15.13
C ASN A 56 11.34 -10.28 15.89
N HIS A 57 10.06 -10.08 15.55
CA HIS A 57 9.22 -9.02 16.12
C HIS A 57 7.84 -9.56 16.45
N ASP A 58 7.54 -9.70 17.76
CA ASP A 58 6.28 -10.26 18.22
C ASP A 58 5.05 -9.48 17.70
N ASP A 59 5.21 -8.16 17.51
CA ASP A 59 4.13 -7.29 17.06
C ASP A 59 4.03 -7.19 15.53
N TRP A 60 4.86 -7.92 14.79
CA TRP A 60 4.83 -7.88 13.34
C TRP A 60 3.56 -8.58 12.82
N PRO A 61 2.73 -7.90 12.01
CA PRO A 61 1.51 -8.52 11.49
C PRO A 61 1.81 -9.76 10.65
N GLU A 62 1.04 -10.81 10.84
CA GLU A 62 1.14 -12.04 10.02
C GLU A 62 0.60 -11.82 8.62
N SER A 63 -0.38 -10.93 8.46
CA SER A 63 -0.93 -10.57 7.16
C SER A 63 -0.01 -9.59 6.41
N PRO A 64 -0.09 -9.53 5.07
CA PRO A 64 0.64 -8.49 4.32
C PRO A 64 0.31 -7.09 4.83
N GLN A 65 1.28 -6.19 4.79
CA GLN A 65 1.13 -4.84 5.37
C GLN A 65 -0.06 -4.08 4.79
N HIS A 66 -0.29 -4.18 3.46
CA HIS A 66 -1.40 -3.45 2.85
C HIS A 66 -2.76 -3.95 3.33
N GLU A 67 -2.92 -5.25 3.57
CA GLU A 67 -4.15 -5.81 4.11
C GLU A 67 -4.35 -5.40 5.56
N PHE A 68 -3.29 -5.45 6.36
CA PHE A 68 -3.32 -5.01 7.75
C PHE A 68 -3.71 -3.54 7.85
N LEU A 69 -3.11 -2.68 7.02
CA LEU A 69 -3.40 -1.25 7.03
C LEU A 69 -4.82 -0.95 6.54
N ALA A 70 -5.35 -1.74 5.61
CA ALA A 70 -6.69 -1.54 5.06
C ALA A 70 -7.82 -2.03 5.97
N GLU A 71 -7.52 -2.91 6.89
CA GLU A 71 -8.52 -3.64 7.68
C GLU A 71 -9.58 -2.72 8.29
N ASP A 72 -10.85 -3.06 8.05
CA ASP A 72 -12.06 -2.39 8.57
C ASP A 72 -12.30 -0.96 8.08
N VAL A 73 -11.41 -0.34 7.31
CA VAL A 73 -11.58 1.03 6.84
C VAL A 73 -11.64 1.12 5.31
N TRP A 74 -10.68 0.52 4.64
CA TRP A 74 -10.64 0.53 3.18
C TRP A 74 -11.07 -0.83 2.65
N ALA A 75 -12.26 -0.88 2.04
CA ALA A 75 -12.89 -2.13 1.64
C ALA A 75 -12.17 -2.82 0.48
N SER A 76 -11.44 -2.06 -0.34
CA SER A 76 -10.71 -2.58 -1.48
C SER A 76 -9.22 -2.28 -1.37
N SER A 77 -8.38 -3.22 -1.76
CA SER A 77 -6.94 -3.00 -1.80
C SER A 77 -6.32 -3.73 -3.00
N ALA A 78 -5.22 -3.18 -3.51
CA ALA A 78 -4.41 -3.79 -4.56
C ALA A 78 -2.95 -3.70 -4.19
N TYR A 79 -2.17 -4.71 -4.58
CA TYR A 79 -0.75 -4.78 -4.29
C TYR A 79 0.01 -5.19 -5.54
N GLY A 80 1.03 -4.41 -5.89
CA GLY A 80 1.92 -4.70 -7.00
C GLY A 80 3.29 -5.11 -6.49
N ARG A 81 3.62 -6.37 -6.64
CA ARG A 81 4.87 -6.94 -6.16
C ARG A 81 6.01 -6.57 -7.09
N ASN A 82 7.04 -5.90 -6.57
CA ASN A 82 8.20 -5.45 -7.35
C ASN A 82 9.46 -6.27 -7.12
N MET A 83 9.66 -6.75 -5.89
CA MET A 83 10.86 -7.51 -5.54
C MET A 83 10.47 -8.73 -4.73
N LEU A 84 11.13 -9.86 -5.03
CA LEU A 84 11.02 -11.09 -4.24
C LEU A 84 12.26 -11.25 -3.39
N TYR A 85 12.07 -11.52 -2.11
CA TYR A 85 13.11 -12.00 -1.20
C TYR A 85 13.00 -13.52 -1.10
N ASP A 86 14.00 -14.16 -0.51
CA ASP A 86 13.94 -15.60 -0.24
C ASP A 86 12.73 -15.97 0.62
N ARG A 87 12.32 -15.08 1.53
CA ARG A 87 11.22 -15.31 2.46
C ARG A 87 10.15 -14.22 2.43
N GLY A 88 10.03 -13.45 1.34
CA GLY A 88 9.02 -12.41 1.26
C GLY A 88 9.10 -11.58 -0.01
N HIS A 89 8.34 -10.49 -0.03
CA HIS A 89 8.30 -9.55 -1.16
C HIS A 89 7.85 -8.16 -0.71
N HIS A 90 8.12 -7.14 -1.54
CA HIS A 90 7.64 -5.78 -1.31
C HIS A 90 7.25 -5.13 -2.64
N GLY A 91 6.54 -4.00 -2.55
CA GLY A 91 6.09 -3.27 -3.74
C GLY A 91 5.21 -2.09 -3.39
N ASN A 92 4.36 -1.70 -4.33
CA ASN A 92 3.38 -0.62 -4.18
C ASN A 92 2.02 -1.17 -3.81
N ALA A 93 1.21 -0.35 -3.10
CA ALA A 93 -0.16 -0.72 -2.80
C ALA A 93 -1.09 0.48 -2.93
N ILE A 94 -2.35 0.22 -3.24
CA ILE A 94 -3.41 1.20 -3.23
C ILE A 94 -4.53 0.65 -2.35
N LEU A 95 -4.95 1.46 -1.36
CA LEU A 95 -6.10 1.17 -0.52
C LEU A 95 -7.21 2.10 -0.94
N SER A 96 -8.44 1.60 -1.03
CA SER A 96 -9.57 2.40 -1.48
C SER A 96 -10.82 2.10 -0.67
N ARG A 97 -11.53 3.15 -0.29
CA ARG A 97 -12.87 3.07 0.27
C ARG A 97 -13.88 2.59 -0.77
N TYR A 98 -13.59 2.81 -2.05
CA TYR A 98 -14.46 2.50 -3.18
C TYR A 98 -13.97 1.27 -3.93
N PRO A 99 -14.85 0.55 -4.65
CA PRO A 99 -14.45 -0.69 -5.32
C PRO A 99 -13.35 -0.50 -6.36
N ILE A 100 -12.33 -1.36 -6.29
CA ILE A 100 -11.30 -1.44 -7.31
C ILE A 100 -11.79 -2.42 -8.37
N LEU A 101 -12.08 -1.90 -9.57
CA LEU A 101 -12.64 -2.68 -10.67
C LEU A 101 -11.58 -3.49 -11.41
N HIS A 102 -10.35 -2.96 -11.46
CA HIS A 102 -9.24 -3.58 -12.16
C HIS A 102 -7.94 -3.11 -11.55
N ALA A 103 -6.97 -4.01 -11.44
CA ALA A 103 -5.63 -3.68 -10.97
C ALA A 103 -4.59 -4.42 -11.81
N HIS A 104 -3.52 -3.72 -12.19
CA HIS A 104 -2.42 -4.27 -12.96
C HIS A 104 -1.11 -3.65 -12.51
N ASN A 105 -0.10 -4.49 -12.26
CA ASN A 105 1.23 -4.03 -11.93
C ASN A 105 2.15 -4.24 -13.12
N GLN A 106 2.64 -3.15 -13.69
CA GLN A 106 3.57 -3.19 -14.81
C GLN A 106 5.01 -3.08 -14.31
N ASP A 107 5.87 -3.99 -14.75
CA ASP A 107 7.29 -3.92 -14.45
C ASP A 107 7.91 -2.78 -15.27
N VAL A 108 8.47 -1.79 -14.57
CA VAL A 108 9.16 -0.65 -15.18
C VAL A 108 10.63 -0.63 -14.75
N THR A 109 11.16 -1.79 -14.41
CA THR A 109 12.55 -1.94 -13.96
C THR A 109 13.52 -1.42 -15.00
N HIS A 110 14.41 -0.53 -14.59
CA HIS A 110 15.44 0.04 -15.44
C HIS A 110 16.82 -0.59 -15.16
N LEU A 111 17.09 -0.92 -13.90
CA LEU A 111 18.33 -1.55 -13.46
C LEU A 111 18.02 -2.96 -12.95
N HIS A 112 18.88 -3.93 -13.30
CA HIS A 112 18.65 -5.33 -12.96
C HIS A 112 18.60 -5.63 -11.46
N PHE A 113 19.27 -4.83 -10.64
CA PHE A 113 19.31 -5.02 -9.19
C PHE A 113 18.24 -4.24 -8.42
N GLU A 114 17.50 -3.38 -9.10
CA GLU A 114 16.40 -2.62 -8.49
C GLU A 114 15.13 -2.86 -9.29
N LYS A 115 14.21 -3.60 -8.69
CA LYS A 115 12.92 -3.88 -9.31
C LYS A 115 11.95 -2.74 -9.00
N ARG A 116 11.30 -2.23 -10.05
CA ARG A 116 10.31 -1.15 -9.95
C ARG A 116 9.04 -1.56 -10.67
N GLY A 117 7.91 -1.21 -10.07
CA GLY A 117 6.61 -1.48 -10.67
C GLY A 117 5.76 -0.22 -10.73
N MET A 118 4.79 -0.23 -11.61
CA MET A 118 3.78 0.81 -11.73
C MET A 118 2.43 0.12 -11.51
N LEU A 119 1.84 0.34 -10.35
CA LEU A 119 0.54 -0.25 -10.00
C LEU A 119 -0.56 0.66 -10.48
N HIS A 120 -1.35 0.17 -11.43
CA HIS A 120 -2.47 0.89 -12.02
C HIS A 120 -3.79 0.26 -11.56
N CYS A 121 -4.67 1.07 -11.00
CA CYS A 121 -6.00 0.64 -10.58
C CYS A 121 -7.06 1.51 -11.23
N ARG A 122 -8.20 0.90 -11.56
CA ARG A 122 -9.40 1.63 -11.95
C ARG A 122 -10.41 1.50 -10.82
N ILE A 123 -10.85 2.62 -10.28
CA ILE A 123 -11.69 2.67 -9.09
C ILE A 123 -13.04 3.30 -9.44
N ALA A 124 -14.13 2.65 -9.00
CA ALA A 124 -15.48 3.12 -9.22
C ALA A 124 -15.88 4.11 -8.10
N LEU A 125 -16.18 5.35 -8.47
CA LEU A 125 -16.66 6.37 -7.54
C LEU A 125 -18.17 6.29 -7.37
N PRO A 126 -18.72 6.84 -6.26
CA PRO A 126 -20.16 6.71 -5.96
C PRO A 126 -21.09 7.30 -7.01
N ASP A 127 -20.63 8.27 -7.81
CA ASP A 127 -21.44 8.96 -8.82
C ASP A 127 -21.38 8.30 -10.20
N SER A 128 -21.05 7.05 -10.29
CA SER A 128 -20.88 6.26 -11.52
C SER A 128 -19.68 6.67 -12.37
N GLN A 129 -18.81 7.55 -11.87
CA GLN A 129 -17.56 7.87 -12.51
C GLN A 129 -16.50 6.86 -12.12
N THR A 130 -15.46 6.76 -12.93
CA THR A 130 -14.28 5.96 -12.59
C THR A 130 -13.05 6.86 -12.59
N VAL A 131 -12.09 6.51 -11.75
CA VAL A 131 -10.81 7.21 -11.69
C VAL A 131 -9.69 6.17 -11.85
N HIS A 132 -8.68 6.55 -12.63
CA HIS A 132 -7.47 5.75 -12.79
C HIS A 132 -6.43 6.23 -11.79
N CYS A 133 -5.90 5.30 -11.01
CA CYS A 133 -4.89 5.58 -9.99
C CYS A 133 -3.62 4.84 -10.34
N VAL A 134 -2.49 5.53 -10.30
CA VAL A 134 -1.18 4.95 -10.59
C VAL A 134 -0.27 5.19 -9.41
N CYS A 135 0.24 4.12 -8.83
CA CYS A 135 1.19 4.17 -7.71
C CYS A 135 2.56 3.72 -8.20
N VAL A 136 3.56 4.58 -8.04
CA VAL A 136 4.91 4.31 -8.51
C VAL A 136 5.92 4.81 -7.47
N HIS A 137 7.05 4.12 -7.40
CA HIS A 137 8.21 4.53 -6.59
C HIS A 137 9.45 4.39 -7.47
N LEU A 138 10.03 5.52 -7.84
CA LEU A 138 11.17 5.59 -8.75
C LEU A 138 12.52 5.56 -8.02
#